data_5b20afde85bb503add89ea01705e1066
#
_entry.id   5b20afde85bb503add89ea01705e1066
#
_cell.length_a   1.000
_cell.length_b   1.000
_cell.length_c   1.000
_cell.angle_alpha   90.00
_cell.angle_beta   90.00
_cell.angle_gamma   90.00
#
_symmetry.space_group_name_H-M   'P 1'
#
loop_
_entity.id
_entity.type
_entity.pdbx_description
1 polymer ?
#
loop_
_entity_poly.entity_id
_entity_poly.type
_entity_poly.pdbx_seq_one_letter_code
_entity_poly.pdbx_strand_id
1 'polypeptide(L)'
;VCDELGKRVSAGRLDLAQTLELTTARATPVARLGLQFLRERKWESPDDRRQLTAVGGARCAAVAGDLAKFTLGLVGSGERYERDVVVALFDNLLEPMRAATTAWFTTSTTAQDDPTLWSRLIETPFDDVRLPIITLLQHRAGRPRIDARDLAPLWSSVLLAVHRGGRQKSAAVQQLVAAIVDDPSRADALLPVLGDVAQRFARPLF
;
A
#
# COMPACT_ATOMS: atom_id res chain seq x y z
N VAL A 1 -7.24 1.89 -33.07
CA VAL A 1 -7.14 0.41 -33.07
C VAL A 1 -7.72 -0.15 -31.76
N CYS A 2 -7.26 0.25 -30.56
CA CYS A 2 -7.74 -0.30 -29.28
C CYS A 2 -9.24 -0.02 -29.05
N ASP A 3 -9.72 1.18 -29.39
CA ASP A 3 -11.16 1.53 -29.28
C ASP A 3 -12.03 0.67 -30.20
N GLU A 4 -11.54 0.35 -31.40
CA GLU A 4 -12.24 -0.54 -32.34
C GLU A 4 -12.19 -2.00 -31.86
N LEU A 5 -11.07 -2.43 -31.28
CA LEU A 5 -10.99 -3.76 -30.67
C LEU A 5 -11.97 -3.91 -29.48
N GLY A 6 -12.06 -2.90 -28.62
CA GLY A 6 -13.02 -2.90 -27.51
C GLY A 6 -14.49 -3.01 -27.94
N LYS A 7 -14.82 -2.54 -29.14
CA LYS A 7 -16.18 -2.69 -29.71
C LYS A 7 -16.44 -4.06 -30.34
N ARG A 8 -15.37 -4.73 -30.81
CA ARG A 8 -15.47 -5.97 -31.60
C ARG A 8 -15.14 -7.24 -30.82
N VAL A 9 -14.34 -7.11 -29.77
CA VAL A 9 -13.91 -8.22 -28.92
C VAL A 9 -14.64 -8.11 -27.59
N SER A 10 -15.47 -9.09 -27.27
CA SER A 10 -16.10 -9.17 -25.95
C SER A 10 -15.09 -9.71 -24.93
N ALA A 11 -15.18 -9.26 -23.67
CA ALA A 11 -14.37 -9.76 -22.55
C ALA A 11 -14.42 -11.30 -22.40
N GLY A 12 -15.52 -11.94 -22.82
CA GLY A 12 -15.68 -13.39 -22.77
C GLY A 12 -14.82 -14.19 -23.78
N ARG A 13 -14.16 -13.53 -24.72
CA ARG A 13 -13.22 -14.19 -25.66
C ARG A 13 -11.80 -14.31 -25.15
N LEU A 14 -11.43 -13.55 -24.12
CA LEU A 14 -10.13 -13.59 -23.48
C LEU A 14 -10.25 -14.37 -22.18
N ASP A 15 -9.28 -15.18 -21.86
CA ASP A 15 -9.17 -15.74 -20.51
C ASP A 15 -8.74 -14.67 -19.50
N LEU A 16 -8.70 -15.02 -18.20
CA LEU A 16 -8.33 -14.06 -17.17
C LEU A 16 -6.86 -13.64 -17.27
N ALA A 17 -5.98 -14.58 -17.56
CA ALA A 17 -4.55 -14.30 -17.67
C ALA A 17 -4.26 -13.32 -18.82
N GLN A 18 -4.87 -13.51 -19.98
CA GLN A 18 -4.78 -12.59 -21.12
C GLN A 18 -5.32 -11.20 -20.78
N THR A 19 -6.44 -11.14 -20.05
CA THR A 19 -7.04 -9.87 -19.63
C THR A 19 -6.12 -9.13 -18.65
N LEU A 20 -5.50 -9.84 -17.70
CA LEU A 20 -4.53 -9.28 -16.75
C LEU A 20 -3.26 -8.80 -17.46
N GLU A 21 -2.78 -9.54 -18.46
CA GLU A 21 -1.63 -9.13 -19.28
C GLU A 21 -1.90 -7.79 -20.00
N LEU A 22 -3.07 -7.63 -20.62
CA LEU A 22 -3.48 -6.35 -21.22
C LEU A 22 -3.54 -5.23 -20.17
N THR A 23 -4.10 -5.51 -19.00
CA THR A 23 -4.29 -4.52 -17.94
C THR A 23 -2.95 -4.03 -17.37
N THR A 24 -1.96 -4.92 -17.29
CA THR A 24 -0.63 -4.60 -16.77
C THR A 24 0.33 -4.03 -17.82
N ALA A 25 -0.11 -3.92 -19.07
CA ALA A 25 0.67 -3.38 -20.17
C ALA A 25 1.12 -1.93 -19.91
N ARG A 26 2.27 -1.54 -20.48
CA ARG A 26 2.80 -0.18 -20.37
C ARG A 26 2.03 0.85 -21.21
N ALA A 27 1.51 0.43 -22.36
CA ALA A 27 0.82 1.30 -23.31
C ALA A 27 -0.58 1.67 -22.81
N THR A 28 -0.85 2.96 -22.63
CA THR A 28 -2.12 3.45 -22.09
C THR A 28 -3.37 2.91 -22.79
N PRO A 29 -3.46 2.88 -24.14
CA PRO A 29 -4.64 2.34 -24.79
C PRO A 29 -4.88 0.86 -24.50
N VAL A 30 -3.80 0.08 -24.39
CA VAL A 30 -3.87 -1.36 -24.08
C VAL A 30 -4.30 -1.58 -22.64
N ALA A 31 -3.67 -0.87 -21.69
CA ALA A 31 -4.02 -0.98 -20.28
C ALA A 31 -5.47 -0.53 -19.99
N ARG A 32 -5.97 0.51 -20.68
CA ARG A 32 -7.38 0.93 -20.59
C ARG A 32 -8.33 -0.15 -21.10
N LEU A 33 -8.01 -0.76 -22.24
CA LEU A 33 -8.79 -1.86 -22.79
C LEU A 33 -8.82 -3.06 -21.82
N GLY A 34 -7.67 -3.42 -21.25
CA GLY A 34 -7.58 -4.46 -20.23
C GLY A 34 -8.45 -4.15 -19.01
N LEU A 35 -8.39 -2.92 -18.49
CA LEU A 35 -9.22 -2.49 -17.36
C LEU A 35 -10.73 -2.53 -17.70
N GLN A 36 -11.10 -2.16 -18.93
CA GLN A 36 -12.49 -2.28 -19.38
C GLN A 36 -12.93 -3.75 -19.35
N PHE A 37 -12.13 -4.66 -19.89
CA PHE A 37 -12.46 -6.09 -19.89
C PHE A 37 -12.50 -6.69 -18.48
N LEU A 38 -11.62 -6.24 -17.54
CA LEU A 38 -11.72 -6.64 -16.14
C LEU A 38 -13.06 -6.23 -15.52
N ARG A 39 -13.56 -5.03 -15.84
CA ARG A 39 -14.85 -4.52 -15.32
C ARG A 39 -16.06 -5.29 -15.84
N GLU A 40 -15.97 -5.87 -17.03
CA GLU A 40 -17.03 -6.65 -17.65
C GLU A 40 -17.09 -8.10 -17.15
N ARG A 41 -16.04 -8.58 -16.44
CA ARG A 41 -15.98 -9.94 -15.91
C ARG A 41 -16.80 -10.12 -14.65
N LYS A 42 -17.29 -11.35 -14.45
CA LYS A 42 -17.86 -11.80 -13.18
C LYS A 42 -16.74 -12.30 -12.26
N TRP A 43 -16.80 -11.94 -11.00
CA TRP A 43 -15.78 -12.21 -9.98
C TRP A 43 -16.33 -13.08 -8.84
N GLU A 44 -16.95 -14.19 -9.18
CA GLU A 44 -17.56 -15.10 -8.21
C GLU A 44 -16.54 -16.06 -7.58
N SER A 45 -15.58 -16.53 -8.39
CA SER A 45 -14.56 -17.47 -7.95
C SER A 45 -13.50 -16.82 -7.04
N PRO A 46 -13.18 -17.41 -5.88
CA PRO A 46 -12.04 -17.01 -5.07
C PRO A 46 -10.70 -17.08 -5.82
N ASP A 47 -10.53 -18.11 -6.65
CA ASP A 47 -9.29 -18.30 -7.40
C ASP A 47 -9.07 -17.19 -8.44
N ASP A 48 -10.14 -16.72 -9.10
CA ASP A 48 -10.05 -15.58 -10.00
C ASP A 48 -9.64 -14.30 -9.25
N ARG A 49 -10.18 -14.10 -8.03
CA ARG A 49 -9.80 -12.95 -7.21
C ARG A 49 -8.34 -12.98 -6.78
N ARG A 50 -7.81 -14.15 -6.45
CA ARG A 50 -6.38 -14.31 -6.09
C ARG A 50 -5.45 -13.99 -7.27
N GLN A 51 -5.87 -14.29 -8.51
CA GLN A 51 -5.09 -13.95 -9.70
C GLN A 51 -4.94 -12.44 -9.89
N LEU A 52 -5.80 -11.61 -9.26
CA LEU A 52 -5.64 -10.15 -9.24
C LEU A 52 -4.32 -9.68 -8.59
N THR A 53 -3.57 -10.56 -7.92
CA THR A 53 -2.19 -10.27 -7.47
C THR A 53 -1.33 -9.83 -8.65
N ALA A 54 -1.57 -10.32 -9.87
CA ALA A 54 -0.88 -9.89 -11.08
C ALA A 54 -1.03 -8.39 -11.38
N VAL A 55 -2.09 -7.73 -10.89
CA VAL A 55 -2.30 -6.28 -11.01
C VAL A 55 -1.17 -5.49 -10.35
N GLY A 56 -0.51 -6.05 -9.32
CA GLY A 56 0.70 -5.49 -8.73
C GLY A 56 1.85 -5.29 -9.73
N GLY A 57 1.83 -5.97 -10.88
CA GLY A 57 2.76 -5.79 -11.99
C GLY A 57 2.40 -4.68 -12.99
N ALA A 58 1.35 -3.87 -12.75
CA ALA A 58 0.92 -2.79 -13.64
C ALA A 58 2.04 -1.77 -13.91
N ARG A 59 2.15 -1.34 -15.18
CA ARG A 59 3.23 -0.47 -15.67
C ARG A 59 2.72 0.84 -16.29
N CYS A 60 1.40 1.05 -16.35
CA CYS A 60 0.80 2.25 -16.92
C CYS A 60 0.27 3.18 -15.83
N ALA A 61 0.99 4.29 -15.56
CA ALA A 61 0.61 5.26 -14.53
C ALA A 61 -0.78 5.89 -14.78
N ALA A 62 -1.18 6.06 -16.05
CA ALA A 62 -2.44 6.70 -16.43
C ALA A 62 -3.69 5.91 -16.03
N VAL A 63 -3.57 4.62 -15.75
CA VAL A 63 -4.68 3.75 -15.31
C VAL A 63 -4.47 3.17 -13.92
N ALA A 64 -3.30 3.35 -13.33
CA ALA A 64 -2.90 2.68 -12.09
C ALA A 64 -3.84 2.98 -10.93
N GLY A 65 -4.24 4.23 -10.73
CA GLY A 65 -5.16 4.61 -9.65
C GLY A 65 -6.56 4.03 -9.83
N ASP A 66 -7.09 4.03 -11.05
CA ASP A 66 -8.41 3.47 -11.35
C ASP A 66 -8.41 1.93 -11.26
N LEU A 67 -7.29 1.33 -11.65
CA LEU A 67 -7.08 -0.12 -11.54
C LEU A 67 -7.02 -0.55 -10.05
N ALA A 68 -6.29 0.21 -9.22
CA ALA A 68 -6.26 -0.03 -7.77
C ALA A 68 -7.66 0.06 -7.16
N LYS A 69 -8.40 1.14 -7.43
CA LYS A 69 -9.76 1.34 -6.91
C LYS A 69 -10.69 0.21 -7.32
N PHE A 70 -10.64 -0.21 -8.59
CA PHE A 70 -11.44 -1.32 -9.09
C PHE A 70 -11.11 -2.62 -8.37
N THR A 71 -9.82 -2.96 -8.29
CA THR A 71 -9.35 -4.19 -7.64
C THR A 71 -9.74 -4.21 -6.16
N LEU A 72 -9.53 -3.12 -5.43
CA LEU A 72 -9.90 -3.00 -4.02
C LEU A 72 -11.42 -3.06 -3.79
N GLY A 73 -12.21 -2.59 -4.73
CA GLY A 73 -13.67 -2.76 -4.71
C GLY A 73 -14.11 -4.22 -4.79
N LEU A 74 -13.30 -5.07 -5.42
CA LEU A 74 -13.58 -6.51 -5.53
C LEU A 74 -13.10 -7.31 -4.32
N VAL A 75 -11.90 -7.01 -3.83
CA VAL A 75 -11.16 -7.86 -2.86
C VAL A 75 -10.87 -7.16 -1.53
N GLY A 76 -11.33 -5.95 -1.33
CA GLY A 76 -10.93 -5.11 -0.21
C GLY A 76 -11.76 -5.27 1.06
N SER A 77 -12.80 -6.11 1.11
CA SER A 77 -13.68 -6.16 2.29
C SER A 77 -14.38 -7.50 2.47
N GLY A 78 -14.76 -7.76 3.72
CA GLY A 78 -15.55 -8.91 4.13
C GLY A 78 -14.93 -10.25 3.71
N GLU A 79 -15.76 -11.21 3.32
CA GLU A 79 -15.35 -12.55 2.90
C GLU A 79 -14.54 -12.58 1.59
N ARG A 80 -14.54 -11.48 0.85
CA ARG A 80 -13.77 -11.34 -0.39
C ARG A 80 -12.38 -10.76 -0.18
N TYR A 81 -12.00 -10.49 1.04
CA TYR A 81 -10.71 -9.89 1.35
C TYR A 81 -9.55 -10.80 0.96
N GLU A 82 -8.69 -10.33 0.06
CA GLU A 82 -7.50 -11.03 -0.43
C GLU A 82 -6.25 -10.20 -0.08
N ARG A 83 -5.62 -10.51 1.05
CA ARG A 83 -4.44 -9.79 1.57
C ARG A 83 -3.33 -9.67 0.55
N ASP A 84 -2.98 -10.76 -0.13
CA ASP A 84 -1.85 -10.81 -1.05
C ASP A 84 -2.05 -9.87 -2.25
N VAL A 85 -3.30 -9.70 -2.69
CA VAL A 85 -3.65 -8.71 -3.71
C VAL A 85 -3.42 -7.30 -3.19
N VAL A 86 -3.85 -6.99 -1.97
CA VAL A 86 -3.65 -5.68 -1.33
C VAL A 86 -2.16 -5.38 -1.18
N VAL A 87 -1.36 -6.34 -0.71
CA VAL A 87 0.11 -6.20 -0.61
C VAL A 87 0.71 -5.91 -1.98
N ALA A 88 0.32 -6.65 -3.03
CA ALA A 88 0.84 -6.44 -4.38
C ALA A 88 0.54 -5.03 -4.92
N LEU A 89 -0.60 -4.42 -4.56
CA LEU A 89 -0.91 -3.04 -4.91
C LEU A 89 -0.03 -2.03 -4.17
N PHE A 90 0.29 -2.27 -2.89
CA PHE A 90 1.21 -1.44 -2.12
C PHE A 90 2.66 -1.55 -2.62
N ASP A 91 3.06 -2.70 -3.12
CA ASP A 91 4.42 -2.96 -3.63
C ASP A 91 4.62 -2.52 -5.09
N ASN A 92 3.59 -1.98 -5.74
CA ASN A 92 3.70 -1.50 -7.12
C ASN A 92 4.64 -0.29 -7.22
N LEU A 93 5.44 -0.23 -8.29
CA LEU A 93 6.38 0.86 -8.55
C LEU A 93 5.70 2.21 -8.86
N LEU A 94 4.43 2.20 -9.27
CA LEU A 94 3.69 3.39 -9.66
C LEU A 94 3.05 4.06 -8.43
N GLU A 95 3.45 5.29 -8.15
CA GLU A 95 2.88 6.10 -7.07
C GLU A 95 1.34 6.19 -7.12
N PRO A 96 0.66 6.42 -8.28
CA PRO A 96 -0.80 6.48 -8.32
C PRO A 96 -1.49 5.19 -7.85
N MET A 97 -0.86 4.02 -8.04
CA MET A 97 -1.35 2.74 -7.49
C MET A 97 -1.30 2.75 -5.96
N ARG A 98 -0.12 3.06 -5.41
CA ARG A 98 0.11 3.10 -3.96
C ARG A 98 -0.74 4.17 -3.28
N ALA A 99 -0.85 5.37 -3.88
CA ALA A 99 -1.69 6.45 -3.35
C ALA A 99 -3.16 6.05 -3.25
N ALA A 100 -3.72 5.42 -4.29
CA ALA A 100 -5.09 4.94 -4.28
C ALA A 100 -5.30 3.82 -3.23
N THR A 101 -4.32 2.92 -3.08
CA THR A 101 -4.35 1.84 -2.09
C THR A 101 -4.23 2.39 -0.67
N THR A 102 -3.37 3.37 -0.43
CA THR A 102 -3.23 4.06 0.86
C THR A 102 -4.52 4.78 1.25
N ALA A 103 -5.13 5.52 0.31
CA ALA A 103 -6.40 6.19 0.56
C ALA A 103 -7.52 5.22 0.93
N TRP A 104 -7.61 4.08 0.24
CA TRP A 104 -8.55 3.02 0.60
C TRP A 104 -8.25 2.43 1.98
N PHE A 105 -6.99 2.16 2.31
CA PHE A 105 -6.57 1.58 3.58
C PHE A 105 -7.00 2.45 4.78
N THR A 106 -7.02 3.78 4.63
CA THR A 106 -7.46 4.69 5.71
C THR A 106 -8.93 4.50 6.09
N THR A 107 -9.74 3.92 5.23
CA THR A 107 -11.18 3.72 5.43
C THR A 107 -11.57 2.26 5.61
N SER A 108 -10.71 1.31 5.26
CA SER A 108 -10.99 -0.12 5.32
C SER A 108 -10.76 -0.69 6.72
N THR A 109 -11.83 -1.00 7.44
CA THR A 109 -11.74 -1.66 8.76
C THR A 109 -11.13 -3.05 8.67
N THR A 110 -11.51 -3.85 7.66
CA THR A 110 -10.99 -5.21 7.45
C THR A 110 -9.47 -5.21 7.28
N ALA A 111 -8.94 -4.32 6.44
CA ALA A 111 -7.50 -4.22 6.20
C ALA A 111 -6.75 -3.70 7.44
N GLN A 112 -7.35 -2.73 8.14
CA GLN A 112 -6.78 -2.18 9.35
C GLN A 112 -6.80 -3.18 10.53
N ASP A 113 -7.66 -4.17 10.52
CA ASP A 113 -7.72 -5.22 11.55
C ASP A 113 -6.85 -6.44 11.20
N ASP A 114 -6.12 -6.41 10.07
CA ASP A 114 -5.23 -7.47 9.64
C ASP A 114 -3.76 -7.23 10.11
N PRO A 115 -3.30 -7.90 11.17
CA PRO A 115 -1.94 -7.70 11.69
C PRO A 115 -0.86 -8.16 10.72
N THR A 116 -1.16 -9.15 9.87
CA THR A 116 -0.20 -9.63 8.88
C THR A 116 -0.01 -8.61 7.75
N LEU A 117 -1.07 -7.90 7.35
CA LEU A 117 -0.93 -6.80 6.40
C LEU A 117 -0.03 -5.71 6.98
N TRP A 118 -0.22 -5.32 8.25
CA TRP A 118 0.63 -4.33 8.90
C TRP A 118 2.10 -4.73 8.89
N SER A 119 2.43 -5.98 9.22
CA SER A 119 3.80 -6.48 9.18
C SER A 119 4.42 -6.36 7.78
N ARG A 120 3.65 -6.64 6.74
CA ARG A 120 4.10 -6.47 5.35
C ARG A 120 4.31 -5.00 4.98
N LEU A 121 3.43 -4.12 5.43
CA LEU A 121 3.54 -2.69 5.14
C LEU A 121 4.73 -2.03 5.84
N ILE A 122 5.19 -2.55 6.97
CA ILE A 122 6.43 -2.12 7.64
C ILE A 122 7.65 -2.35 6.73
N GLU A 123 7.66 -3.45 6.00
CA GLU A 123 8.77 -3.85 5.14
C GLU A 123 8.76 -3.15 3.77
N THR A 124 7.69 -2.41 3.42
CA THR A 124 7.62 -1.74 2.11
C THR A 124 8.76 -0.76 1.92
N PRO A 125 9.40 -0.72 0.73
CA PRO A 125 10.49 0.22 0.45
C PRO A 125 10.00 1.66 0.22
N PHE A 126 8.68 1.91 0.22
CA PHE A 126 8.06 3.17 -0.19
C PHE A 126 7.68 4.05 1.01
N ASP A 127 8.31 5.22 1.14
CA ASP A 127 8.01 6.18 2.21
C ASP A 127 6.64 6.85 2.06
N ASP A 128 6.15 6.98 0.82
CA ASP A 128 4.80 7.47 0.51
C ASP A 128 3.70 6.53 1.01
N VAL A 129 4.03 5.28 1.32
CA VAL A 129 3.17 4.31 2.01
C VAL A 129 3.39 4.36 3.51
N ARG A 130 4.64 4.30 3.98
CA ARG A 130 4.96 4.20 5.40
C ARG A 130 4.48 5.38 6.24
N LEU A 131 4.67 6.62 5.75
CA LEU A 131 4.32 7.81 6.54
C LEU A 131 2.81 7.94 6.78
N PRO A 132 1.93 7.80 5.78
CA PRO A 132 0.49 7.75 6.01
C PRO A 132 0.07 6.62 6.95
N ILE A 133 0.71 5.46 6.87
CA ILE A 133 0.43 4.32 7.74
C ILE A 133 0.78 4.63 9.19
N ILE A 134 1.93 5.26 9.46
CA ILE A 134 2.30 5.70 10.80
C ILE A 134 1.27 6.70 11.34
N THR A 135 0.86 7.68 10.53
CA THR A 135 -0.17 8.65 10.93
C THR A 135 -1.49 7.94 11.28
N LEU A 136 -1.88 6.96 10.47
CA LEU A 136 -3.08 6.17 10.73
C LEU A 136 -2.96 5.36 12.04
N LEU A 137 -1.79 4.79 12.32
CA LEU A 137 -1.53 4.10 13.58
C LEU A 137 -1.65 5.03 14.78
N GLN A 138 -1.17 6.27 14.69
CA GLN A 138 -1.32 7.26 15.75
C GLN A 138 -2.79 7.55 16.04
N HIS A 139 -3.61 7.74 15.01
CA HIS A 139 -5.06 7.93 15.18
C HIS A 139 -5.76 6.68 15.73
N ARG A 140 -5.25 5.48 15.46
CA ARG A 140 -5.75 4.24 16.05
C ARG A 140 -5.24 3.99 17.47
N ALA A 141 -4.18 4.62 17.88
CA ALA A 141 -3.57 4.41 19.19
C ALA A 141 -4.49 4.76 20.38
N GLY A 142 -5.59 5.47 20.15
CA GLY A 142 -6.70 5.57 21.09
C GLY A 142 -7.57 4.30 21.21
N ARG A 143 -7.28 3.24 20.43
CA ARG A 143 -7.95 1.93 20.52
C ARG A 143 -7.03 0.93 21.21
N PRO A 144 -7.51 0.15 22.21
CA PRO A 144 -6.68 -0.62 23.14
C PRO A 144 -5.91 -1.81 22.57
N ARG A 145 -5.76 -1.92 21.25
CA ARG A 145 -5.19 -3.12 20.59
C ARG A 145 -3.84 -2.93 19.90
N ILE A 146 -3.24 -1.74 19.90
CA ILE A 146 -1.93 -1.53 19.23
C ILE A 146 -0.91 -1.18 20.30
N ASP A 147 0.04 -2.09 20.52
CA ASP A 147 1.20 -1.86 21.38
C ASP A 147 2.15 -0.84 20.69
N ALA A 148 2.71 0.07 21.49
CA ALA A 148 3.75 0.99 21.04
C ALA A 148 4.96 0.23 20.43
N ARG A 149 5.20 -0.99 20.86
CA ARG A 149 6.24 -1.88 20.31
C ARG A 149 6.00 -2.21 18.83
N ASP A 150 4.73 -2.27 18.39
CA ASP A 150 4.39 -2.52 16.99
C ASP A 150 4.67 -1.31 16.10
N LEU A 151 4.75 -0.11 16.68
CA LEU A 151 5.02 1.15 16.00
C LEU A 151 6.52 1.42 15.82
N ALA A 152 7.35 1.00 16.76
CA ALA A 152 8.79 1.27 16.76
C ALA A 152 9.49 0.84 15.46
N PRO A 153 9.24 -0.35 14.88
CA PRO A 153 9.86 -0.76 13.62
C PRO A 153 9.52 0.15 12.44
N LEU A 154 8.30 0.72 12.39
CA LEU A 154 7.88 1.64 11.33
C LEU A 154 8.71 2.91 11.33
N TRP A 155 8.80 3.59 12.49
CA TRP A 155 9.61 4.79 12.62
C TRP A 155 11.10 4.50 12.43
N SER A 156 11.62 3.40 12.96
CA SER A 156 13.00 2.99 12.75
C SER A 156 13.31 2.86 11.26
N SER A 157 12.44 2.22 10.48
CA SER A 157 12.63 2.02 9.04
C SER A 157 12.69 3.34 8.26
N VAL A 158 11.90 4.35 8.64
CA VAL A 158 11.92 5.67 8.00
C VAL A 158 13.15 6.47 8.44
N LEU A 159 13.45 6.49 9.75
CA LEU A 159 14.49 7.34 10.33
C LEU A 159 15.89 6.84 10.00
N LEU A 160 16.09 5.52 9.94
CA LEU A 160 17.39 4.90 9.65
C LEU A 160 17.67 4.70 8.16
N ALA A 161 16.71 4.94 7.26
CA ALA A 161 16.93 4.89 5.82
C ALA A 161 18.01 5.89 5.37
N VAL A 162 19.11 5.38 4.78
CA VAL A 162 20.34 6.14 4.54
C VAL A 162 20.18 7.18 3.42
N HIS A 163 19.31 6.97 2.45
CA HIS A 163 19.30 7.71 1.19
C HIS A 163 18.10 8.63 0.96
N ARG A 164 17.28 8.95 1.98
CA ARG A 164 16.01 9.63 1.75
C ARG A 164 15.82 10.90 2.56
N GLY A 165 15.15 11.85 1.89
CA GLY A 165 15.07 13.27 2.16
C GLY A 165 14.73 13.67 3.60
N GLY A 166 15.29 14.80 4.03
CA GLY A 166 15.10 15.36 5.37
C GLY A 166 13.64 15.62 5.77
N ARG A 167 12.74 15.83 4.81
CA ARG A 167 11.32 16.08 5.09
C ARG A 167 10.61 14.88 5.68
N GLN A 168 10.84 13.68 5.14
CA GLN A 168 10.22 12.44 5.66
C GLN A 168 10.75 12.11 7.05
N LYS A 169 12.06 12.30 7.26
CA LYS A 169 12.67 12.08 8.59
C LYS A 169 12.13 13.09 9.61
N SER A 170 12.01 14.35 9.24
CA SER A 170 11.41 15.36 10.12
C SER A 170 9.95 15.02 10.47
N ALA A 171 9.15 14.60 9.51
CA ALA A 171 7.78 14.16 9.75
C ALA A 171 7.73 12.92 10.67
N ALA A 172 8.60 11.94 10.45
CA ALA A 172 8.69 10.75 11.30
C ALA A 172 9.08 11.08 12.73
N VAL A 173 10.08 12.00 12.93
CA VAL A 173 10.45 12.47 14.29
C VAL A 173 9.27 13.18 14.96
N GLN A 174 8.59 14.08 14.25
CA GLN A 174 7.43 14.78 14.81
C GLN A 174 6.30 13.82 15.20
N GLN A 175 6.01 12.82 14.38
CA GLN A 175 5.02 11.80 14.68
C GLN A 175 5.40 10.97 15.92
N LEU A 176 6.67 10.56 16.02
CA LEU A 176 7.17 9.78 17.15
C LEU A 176 7.11 10.59 18.46
N VAL A 177 7.55 11.84 18.42
CA VAL A 177 7.47 12.74 19.57
C VAL A 177 6.00 12.97 19.98
N ALA A 178 5.13 13.23 19.03
CA ALA A 178 3.69 13.38 19.31
C ALA A 178 3.11 12.12 19.95
N ALA A 179 3.46 10.92 19.47
CA ALA A 179 2.98 9.67 20.04
C ALA A 179 3.42 9.46 21.50
N ILE A 180 4.62 9.95 21.88
CA ILE A 180 5.10 9.91 23.28
C ILE A 180 4.40 10.96 24.14
N VAL A 181 4.18 12.17 23.60
CA VAL A 181 3.52 13.26 24.33
C VAL A 181 2.06 12.91 24.60
N ASP A 182 1.38 12.35 23.60
CA ASP A 182 -0.05 11.95 23.72
C ASP A 182 -0.24 10.78 24.69
N ASP A 183 0.75 9.89 24.78
CA ASP A 183 0.73 8.75 25.69
C ASP A 183 2.14 8.45 26.22
N PRO A 184 2.52 9.03 27.37
CA PRO A 184 3.84 8.82 27.98
C PRO A 184 4.19 7.37 28.31
N SER A 185 3.21 6.46 28.43
CA SER A 185 3.47 5.04 28.65
C SER A 185 4.21 4.36 27.49
N ARG A 186 4.19 4.99 26.31
CA ARG A 186 4.92 4.52 25.10
C ARG A 186 6.39 4.90 25.11
N ALA A 187 6.83 5.75 26.03
CA ALA A 187 8.19 6.28 26.05
C ALA A 187 9.24 5.16 26.07
N ASP A 188 9.05 4.15 26.91
CA ASP A 188 10.00 3.03 27.04
C ASP A 188 10.20 2.25 25.73
N ALA A 189 9.17 2.15 24.89
CA ALA A 189 9.25 1.46 23.62
C ALA A 189 9.77 2.35 22.48
N LEU A 190 9.54 3.66 22.52
CA LEU A 190 9.80 4.59 21.43
C LEU A 190 11.07 5.42 21.59
N LEU A 191 11.52 5.72 22.83
CA LEU A 191 12.77 6.44 23.07
C LEU A 191 14.02 5.74 22.52
N PRO A 192 14.13 4.40 22.54
CA PRO A 192 15.27 3.71 21.92
C PRO A 192 15.42 4.04 20.43
N VAL A 193 14.29 4.19 19.69
CA VAL A 193 14.33 4.59 18.28
C VAL A 193 15.00 5.95 18.09
N LEU A 194 14.69 6.94 18.94
CA LEU A 194 15.34 8.26 18.92
C LEU A 194 16.81 8.17 19.33
N GLY A 195 17.13 7.32 20.29
CA GLY A 195 18.51 7.06 20.72
C GLY A 195 19.38 6.52 19.60
N ASP A 196 18.90 5.51 18.88
CA ASP A 196 19.58 4.92 17.72
C ASP A 196 19.81 5.94 16.59
N VAL A 197 18.80 6.77 16.33
CA VAL A 197 18.89 7.86 15.35
C VAL A 197 19.95 8.88 15.80
N ALA A 198 19.91 9.33 17.05
CA ALA A 198 20.86 10.29 17.59
C ALA A 198 22.29 9.76 17.53
N GLN A 199 22.54 8.50 17.93
CA GLN A 199 23.86 7.86 17.84
C GLN A 199 24.38 7.77 16.40
N ARG A 200 23.53 7.45 15.45
CA ARG A 200 23.92 7.29 14.05
C ARG A 200 24.27 8.62 13.39
N PHE A 201 23.60 9.71 13.76
CA PHE A 201 23.85 11.04 13.21
C PHE A 201 24.83 11.88 14.04
N ALA A 202 25.08 11.52 15.29
CA ALA A 202 26.10 12.17 16.15
C ALA A 202 27.52 11.67 15.89
N ARG A 203 27.73 10.66 15.05
CA ARG A 203 29.11 10.26 14.67
C ARG A 203 29.71 11.37 13.83
N PRO A 204 30.81 11.99 14.28
CA PRO A 204 31.49 12.99 13.49
C PRO A 204 31.92 12.36 12.16
N LEU A 205 31.71 13.10 11.09
CA LEU A 205 32.29 12.82 9.77
C LEU A 205 33.80 13.07 9.92
N PHE A 206 34.56 12.02 10.24
CA PHE A 206 35.99 12.03 10.08
C PHE A 206 36.35 11.55 8.68
#